data_12cedd6bb145bd905cc633642fb3d095
#
_entry.id   12cedd6bb145bd905cc633642fb3d095
#
_cell.length_a   1.000
_cell.length_b   1.000
_cell.length_c   1.000
_cell.angle_alpha   90.00
_cell.angle_beta   90.00
_cell.angle_gamma   90.00
#
_symmetry.space_group_name_H-M   'P 1'
#
loop_
_entity.id
_entity.type
_entity.pdbx_description
1 polymer ?
#
loop_
_entity_poly.entity_id
_entity_poly.type
_entity_poly.pdbx_seq_one_letter_code
_entity_poly.pdbx_strand_id
1 'polypeptide(L)'
;MSESKSERLKPMVITDPDNGREYTLEFSRKSVSKTEQAGLDVNRLESASMTMIPILFWGAFLMHHPQMTREQTDKILFDGIGGLDGKEMEYLGRLYAEPFKALVAGEDHTENPRRMAVKF
;
A
#
# COMPACT_ATOMS: atom_id res chain seq x y z
N MET A 1 25.51 3.78 9.69
CA MET A 1 25.04 4.09 9.03
C MET A 1 23.77 4.08 9.15
N SER A 2 23.26 4.36 8.96
CA SER A 2 21.96 4.57 9.20
C SER A 2 21.17 4.27 8.03
N GLU A 3 21.60 3.33 7.34
CA GLU A 3 20.86 2.98 6.21
C GLU A 3 19.50 2.57 6.54
N SER A 4 19.30 1.97 7.70
CA SER A 4 17.97 1.49 8.00
C SER A 4 16.96 2.63 8.07
N LYS A 5 17.45 3.86 8.38
CA LYS A 5 16.50 4.95 8.44
C LYS A 5 16.00 5.38 7.10
N SER A 6 16.82 5.27 6.10
CA SER A 6 16.44 5.73 4.80
C SER A 6 15.89 4.61 3.93
N GLU A 7 15.92 3.40 4.45
CA GLU A 7 15.40 2.30 3.65
C GLU A 7 13.90 2.33 3.58
N ARG A 8 13.40 2.12 2.41
CA ARG A 8 11.97 1.96 2.19
C ARG A 8 11.67 0.50 2.18
N LEU A 9 10.44 0.16 2.51
CA LEU A 9 9.98 -1.21 2.37
C LEU A 9 10.06 -1.62 0.91
N LYS A 10 10.54 -2.81 0.67
CA LYS A 10 10.54 -3.34 -0.67
C LYS A 10 9.13 -3.66 -1.10
N PRO A 11 8.82 -3.49 -2.38
CA PRO A 11 7.50 -3.86 -2.87
C PRO A 11 7.24 -5.34 -2.71
N MET A 12 5.97 -5.69 -2.67
CA MET A 12 5.57 -7.07 -2.72
C MET A 12 5.40 -7.45 -4.19
N VAL A 13 5.82 -8.64 -4.57
CA VAL A 13 5.73 -9.08 -5.96
C VAL A 13 4.92 -10.36 -6.03
N ILE A 14 3.93 -10.37 -6.91
CA ILE A 14 3.12 -11.55 -7.17
C ILE A 14 3.43 -12.01 -8.59
N THR A 15 3.80 -13.27 -8.74
CA THR A 15 4.14 -13.84 -10.04
C THR A 15 3.06 -14.82 -10.47
N ASP A 16 2.58 -14.66 -11.69
CA ASP A 16 1.64 -15.61 -12.29
C ASP A 16 2.44 -16.76 -12.87
N PRO A 17 2.28 -17.97 -12.33
CA PRO A 17 3.10 -19.09 -12.80
C PRO A 17 2.76 -19.54 -14.22
N ASP A 18 1.58 -19.19 -14.72
CA ASP A 18 1.16 -19.64 -16.03
C ASP A 18 1.85 -18.89 -17.16
N ASN A 19 2.14 -17.61 -16.93
CA ASN A 19 2.73 -16.78 -18.00
C ASN A 19 3.96 -16.03 -17.53
N GLY A 20 4.37 -16.18 -16.27
CA GLY A 20 5.56 -15.49 -15.74
C GLY A 20 5.35 -14.02 -15.49
N ARG A 21 4.14 -13.51 -15.64
CA ARG A 21 3.90 -12.09 -15.42
C ARG A 21 4.03 -11.75 -13.95
N GLU A 22 4.69 -10.62 -13.68
CA GLU A 22 4.87 -10.15 -12.31
C GLU A 22 4.08 -8.90 -12.06
N TYR A 23 3.49 -8.82 -10.88
CA TYR A 23 2.79 -7.64 -10.43
C TYR A 23 3.52 -7.09 -9.21
N THR A 24 3.83 -5.80 -9.27
CA THR A 24 4.54 -5.14 -8.18
C THR A 24 3.53 -4.34 -7.37
N LEU A 25 3.43 -4.66 -6.09
CA LEU A 25 2.47 -4.03 -5.19
C LEU A 25 3.21 -3.07 -4.27
N GLU A 26 2.75 -1.84 -4.27
CA GLU A 26 3.36 -0.78 -3.49
C GLU A 26 2.37 0.36 -3.41
N PHE A 27 2.55 1.27 -2.45
CA PHE A 27 1.66 2.42 -2.32
C PHE A 27 2.46 3.71 -2.44
N SER A 28 1.88 4.66 -3.16
CA SER A 28 2.32 6.05 -3.17
C SER A 28 1.22 6.89 -2.51
N ARG A 29 1.52 8.17 -2.27
CA ARG A 29 0.48 9.04 -1.74
C ARG A 29 -0.73 9.08 -2.65
N LYS A 30 -0.49 9.10 -3.95
CA LYS A 30 -1.57 9.14 -4.91
C LYS A 30 -2.41 7.87 -4.89
N SER A 31 -1.76 6.71 -4.82
CA SER A 31 -2.52 5.47 -4.82
C SER A 31 -3.23 5.24 -3.49
N VAL A 32 -2.66 5.72 -2.38
CA VAL A 32 -3.36 5.68 -1.10
C VAL A 32 -4.64 6.52 -1.20
N SER A 33 -4.54 7.71 -1.77
CA SER A 33 -5.72 8.57 -1.90
C SER A 33 -6.79 7.90 -2.75
N LYS A 34 -6.40 7.27 -3.84
CA LYS A 34 -7.37 6.57 -4.67
C LYS A 34 -8.02 5.41 -3.93
N THR A 35 -7.23 4.72 -3.11
CA THR A 35 -7.75 3.60 -2.33
C THR A 35 -8.78 4.09 -1.31
N GLU A 36 -8.49 5.20 -0.66
CA GLU A 36 -9.43 5.79 0.29
C GLU A 36 -10.71 6.23 -0.42
N GLN A 37 -10.57 6.82 -1.59
CA GLN A 37 -11.74 7.26 -2.35
C GLN A 37 -12.59 6.08 -2.79
N ALA A 38 -11.99 4.91 -2.95
CA ALA A 38 -12.71 3.71 -3.32
C ALA A 38 -13.43 3.08 -2.13
N GLY A 39 -13.23 3.63 -0.93
CA GLY A 39 -13.99 3.20 0.23
C GLY A 39 -13.18 2.50 1.32
N LEU A 40 -11.86 2.50 1.21
CA LEU A 40 -11.07 1.85 2.25
C LEU A 40 -11.16 2.62 3.56
N ASP A 41 -11.48 1.90 4.62
CA ASP A 41 -11.48 2.42 5.98
C ASP A 41 -10.72 1.39 6.81
N VAL A 42 -9.49 1.75 7.20
CA VAL A 42 -8.64 0.79 7.90
C VAL A 42 -9.23 0.36 9.24
N ASN A 43 -10.08 1.20 9.83
CA ASN A 43 -10.72 0.84 11.08
C ASN A 43 -11.74 -0.28 10.91
N ARG A 44 -12.12 -0.58 9.68
CA ARG A 44 -13.09 -1.63 9.39
C ARG A 44 -12.46 -2.87 8.79
N LEU A 45 -11.12 -2.92 8.75
CA LEU A 45 -10.45 -4.07 8.15
C LEU A 45 -10.83 -5.38 8.80
N GLU A 46 -10.99 -5.38 10.11
CA GLU A 46 -11.38 -6.61 10.82
C GLU A 46 -12.87 -6.86 10.77
N SER A 47 -13.67 -5.83 10.97
CA SER A 47 -15.12 -6.03 11.06
C SER A 47 -15.77 -6.19 9.70
N ALA A 48 -15.13 -5.68 8.64
CA ALA A 48 -15.67 -5.77 7.29
C ALA A 48 -14.58 -6.22 6.32
N SER A 49 -13.85 -7.28 6.70
CA SER A 49 -12.69 -7.71 5.94
C SER A 49 -13.03 -8.13 4.52
N MET A 50 -14.19 -8.73 4.31
CA MET A 50 -14.58 -9.17 2.98
C MET A 50 -14.73 -8.02 2.00
N THR A 51 -15.03 -6.83 2.51
CA THR A 51 -15.14 -5.63 1.70
C THR A 51 -13.84 -4.86 1.67
N MET A 52 -13.19 -4.72 2.82
CA MET A 52 -12.05 -3.83 2.96
C MET A 52 -10.76 -4.41 2.38
N ILE A 53 -10.50 -5.69 2.61
CA ILE A 53 -9.25 -6.30 2.13
C ILE A 53 -9.15 -6.25 0.61
N PRO A 54 -10.21 -6.58 -0.15
CA PRO A 54 -10.11 -6.44 -1.60
C PRO A 54 -9.83 -5.02 -2.08
N ILE A 55 -10.35 -4.01 -1.37
CA ILE A 55 -10.07 -2.62 -1.74
C ILE A 55 -8.60 -2.30 -1.50
N LEU A 56 -8.08 -2.71 -0.35
CA LEU A 56 -6.67 -2.49 -0.01
C LEU A 56 -5.77 -3.19 -1.03
N PHE A 57 -6.10 -4.44 -1.36
CA PHE A 57 -5.32 -5.22 -2.30
C PHE A 57 -5.29 -4.56 -3.68
N TRP A 58 -6.46 -4.13 -4.17
CA TRP A 58 -6.54 -3.41 -5.43
C TRP A 58 -5.68 -2.14 -5.40
N GLY A 59 -5.78 -1.38 -4.33
CA GLY A 59 -5.01 -0.13 -4.22
C GLY A 59 -3.51 -0.35 -4.31
N ALA A 60 -3.04 -1.50 -3.84
CA ALA A 60 -1.62 -1.81 -3.87
C ALA A 60 -1.08 -2.00 -5.29
N PHE A 61 -1.93 -2.28 -6.26
CA PHE A 61 -1.50 -2.43 -7.64
C PHE A 61 -1.33 -1.09 -8.34
N LEU A 62 -2.01 -0.05 -7.88
CA LEU A 62 -2.21 1.16 -8.69
C LEU A 62 -0.94 1.94 -8.97
N MET A 63 0.04 1.88 -8.08
CA MET A 63 1.26 2.63 -8.29
C MET A 63 2.00 2.16 -9.53
N HIS A 64 2.07 0.86 -9.73
CA HIS A 64 2.80 0.28 -10.84
C HIS A 64 1.91 -0.26 -11.95
N HIS A 65 0.62 -0.46 -11.64
CA HIS A 65 -0.34 -0.99 -12.61
C HIS A 65 -1.61 -0.18 -12.51
N PRO A 66 -1.57 1.09 -12.96
CA PRO A 66 -2.67 2.03 -12.69
C PRO A 66 -3.98 1.68 -13.39
N GLN A 67 -3.94 0.77 -14.36
CA GLN A 67 -5.15 0.40 -15.08
C GLN A 67 -5.76 -0.90 -14.60
N MET A 68 -5.22 -1.48 -13.54
CA MET A 68 -5.81 -2.70 -12.98
C MET A 68 -7.19 -2.40 -12.42
N THR A 69 -8.15 -3.23 -12.78
CA THR A 69 -9.51 -3.08 -12.28
C THR A 69 -9.72 -3.91 -11.02
N ARG A 70 -10.78 -3.57 -10.29
CA ARG A 70 -11.14 -4.35 -9.12
C ARG A 70 -11.44 -5.79 -9.49
N GLU A 71 -12.06 -5.99 -10.63
CA GLU A 71 -12.37 -7.34 -11.07
C GLU A 71 -11.11 -8.15 -11.29
N GLN A 72 -10.11 -7.54 -11.90
CA GLN A 72 -8.86 -8.23 -12.16
C GLN A 72 -8.12 -8.56 -10.87
N THR A 73 -8.05 -7.60 -9.95
CA THR A 73 -7.34 -7.84 -8.69
C THR A 73 -8.09 -8.80 -7.79
N ASP A 74 -9.43 -8.76 -7.81
CA ASP A 74 -10.20 -9.73 -7.05
C ASP A 74 -9.94 -11.15 -7.54
N LYS A 75 -9.81 -11.31 -8.85
CA LYS A 75 -9.53 -12.63 -9.39
C LYS A 75 -8.17 -13.12 -8.94
N ILE A 76 -7.18 -12.23 -8.90
CA ILE A 76 -5.86 -12.60 -8.39
C ILE A 76 -5.94 -12.96 -6.91
N LEU A 77 -6.64 -12.15 -6.13
CA LEU A 77 -6.74 -12.37 -4.69
C LEU A 77 -7.42 -13.68 -4.36
N PHE A 78 -8.58 -13.93 -4.96
CA PHE A 78 -9.39 -15.07 -4.56
C PHE A 78 -9.00 -16.36 -5.30
N ASP A 79 -8.69 -16.25 -6.59
CA ASP A 79 -8.39 -17.44 -7.37
C ASP A 79 -6.90 -17.64 -7.59
N GLY A 80 -6.18 -16.53 -7.82
CA GLY A 80 -4.77 -16.63 -8.15
C GLY A 80 -3.91 -17.05 -6.97
N ILE A 81 -4.04 -16.38 -5.85
CA ILE A 81 -3.23 -16.69 -4.67
C ILE A 81 -4.05 -17.34 -3.55
N GLY A 82 -5.36 -17.37 -3.69
CA GLY A 82 -6.19 -18.04 -2.68
C GLY A 82 -6.25 -17.31 -1.35
N GLY A 83 -6.13 -15.99 -1.37
CA GLY A 83 -6.15 -15.19 -0.16
C GLY A 83 -4.75 -14.86 0.32
N LEU A 84 -4.67 -13.89 1.22
CA LEU A 84 -3.41 -13.46 1.82
C LEU A 84 -3.21 -14.17 3.15
N ASP A 85 -1.99 -14.64 3.38
CA ASP A 85 -1.70 -15.20 4.71
C ASP A 85 -1.37 -14.05 5.67
N GLY A 86 -1.11 -14.41 6.95
CA GLY A 86 -0.90 -13.41 7.97
C GLY A 86 0.29 -12.51 7.71
N LYS A 87 1.38 -13.08 7.21
CA LYS A 87 2.58 -12.30 6.91
C LYS A 87 2.35 -11.38 5.73
N GLU A 88 1.66 -11.88 4.72
CA GLU A 88 1.35 -11.08 3.54
C GLU A 88 0.43 -9.94 3.89
N MET A 89 -0.57 -10.22 4.71
CA MET A 89 -1.51 -9.18 5.14
C MET A 89 -0.80 -8.11 5.94
N GLU A 90 0.06 -8.53 6.86
CA GLU A 90 0.82 -7.58 7.67
C GLU A 90 1.72 -6.72 6.79
N TYR A 91 2.40 -7.34 5.84
CA TYR A 91 3.32 -6.59 4.97
C TYR A 91 2.55 -5.60 4.10
N LEU A 92 1.41 -6.02 3.60
CA LEU A 92 0.56 -5.15 2.80
C LEU A 92 0.13 -3.92 3.61
N GLY A 93 -0.22 -4.14 4.87
CA GLY A 93 -0.56 -3.03 5.76
C GLY A 93 0.59 -2.08 5.97
N ARG A 94 1.82 -2.61 6.08
CA ARG A 94 3.00 -1.78 6.23
C ARG A 94 3.27 -0.97 4.98
N LEU A 95 3.07 -1.56 3.81
CA LEU A 95 3.23 -0.83 2.55
C LEU A 95 2.23 0.32 2.47
N TYR A 96 1.00 0.06 2.90
CA TYR A 96 -0.03 1.10 2.91
C TYR A 96 0.32 2.24 3.87
N ALA A 97 0.93 1.92 4.99
CA ALA A 97 1.26 2.93 5.99
C ALA A 97 2.47 3.77 5.61
N GLU A 98 3.31 3.28 4.71
CA GLU A 98 4.57 3.94 4.40
C GLU A 98 4.39 5.38 3.91
N PRO A 99 3.48 5.67 2.95
CA PRO A 99 3.33 7.04 2.48
C PRO A 99 2.83 8.02 3.54
N PHE A 100 2.18 7.51 4.60
CA PHE A 100 1.68 8.40 5.64
C PHE A 100 2.79 9.05 6.43
N LYS A 101 3.97 8.49 6.39
CA LYS A 101 5.11 9.09 7.08
C LYS A 101 5.43 10.48 6.55
N ALA A 102 4.99 10.79 5.34
CA ALA A 102 5.21 12.11 4.75
C ALA A 102 4.21 13.15 5.22
N LEU A 103 3.12 12.72 5.87
CA LEU A 103 2.08 13.64 6.28
C LEU A 103 2.35 14.28 7.63
N VAL A 104 2.97 13.55 8.53
CA VAL A 104 3.19 14.04 9.88
C VAL A 104 4.69 13.99 10.14
N ALA A 105 5.29 15.16 10.31
CA ALA A 105 6.70 15.25 10.62
C ALA A 105 6.94 14.79 12.06
N GLY A 106 8.11 14.24 12.30
CA GLY A 106 8.50 13.90 13.63
C GLY A 106 8.74 15.15 14.45
N GLU A 107 9.19 14.96 15.67
CA GLU A 107 9.45 16.09 16.56
C GLU A 107 10.54 16.98 16.03
N ASP A 108 11.48 16.41 15.30
CA ASP A 108 12.62 17.17 14.84
C ASP A 108 12.44 17.54 13.38
N HIS A 109 12.00 18.77 13.15
CA HIS A 109 11.82 19.28 11.81
C HIS A 109 13.10 19.77 11.20
N THR A 110 14.17 19.87 11.98
CA THR A 110 15.38 20.48 11.48
C THR A 110 16.09 19.63 10.44
N GLU A 111 15.67 18.39 10.30
CA GLU A 111 16.26 17.54 9.27
C GLU A 111 15.87 17.98 7.87
N ASN A 112 14.90 18.86 7.75
CA ASN A 112 14.50 19.36 6.47
C ASN A 112 14.70 20.87 6.43
N PRO A 113 15.90 21.33 6.08
CA PRO A 113 16.15 22.76 6.10
C PRO A 113 15.36 23.54 5.07
N ARG A 114 14.77 22.85 4.09
CA ARG A 114 13.97 23.52 3.09
C ARG A 114 12.49 23.54 3.43
N ARG A 115 12.17 23.06 4.60
CA ARG A 115 10.77 23.04 5.00
C ARG A 115 10.26 24.46 5.11
N MET A 116 9.09 24.69 4.51
CA MET A 116 8.47 25.98 4.60
C MET A 116 8.00 26.22 6.02
N ALA A 117 8.11 27.47 6.48
CA ALA A 117 7.74 27.80 7.85
C ALA A 117 6.21 27.75 8.00
N VAL A 118 5.78 27.25 9.16
CA VAL A 118 4.36 27.20 9.49
C VAL A 118 4.19 27.98 10.79
N LYS A 119 3.29 28.97 10.79
CA LYS A 119 3.03 29.77 11.99
C LYS A 119 1.55 29.71 12.31
N PHE A 120 1.28 29.89 13.59
CA PHE A 120 -0.09 29.81 14.10
C PHE A 120 -0.65 31.16 14.47
#